data_28d9600cd203dc3e2facb632252f169b
#
_entry.id   28d9600cd203dc3e2facb632252f169b
#
_cell.length_a   1.000
_cell.length_b   1.000
_cell.length_c   1.000
_cell.angle_alpha   90.00
_cell.angle_beta   90.00
_cell.angle_gamma   90.00
#
_symmetry.space_group_name_H-M   'P 1'
#
loop_
_entity.id
_entity.type
_entity.pdbx_description
1 polymer ?
#
loop_
_entity_poly.entity_id
_entity_poly.type
_entity_poly.pdbx_seq_one_letter_code
_entity_poly.pdbx_strand_id
1 'polypeptide(L)'
;MKIVTVAQMVGIEQAADAAGHSYDSMMELAGRSVAAAIRRHMEPWTSTGSVVVLVGPGNNGGDGLVAARYLRQWDDHRPVNVYCWKRTPGDDANYDAVQQLGLPVIHAADDPQFAQLAGLITGADLIVD
;
A
#
# COMPACT_ATOMS: atom_id res chain seq x y z
N MET A 1 15.30 -11.23 -15.29
CA MET A 1 14.94 -10.04 -14.45
C MET A 1 16.14 -9.11 -14.44
N LYS A 2 15.93 -7.80 -14.66
CA LYS A 2 16.99 -6.78 -14.53
C LYS A 2 16.91 -6.17 -13.14
N ILE A 3 18.04 -6.06 -12.46
CA ILE A 3 18.15 -5.41 -11.16
C ILE A 3 18.79 -4.03 -11.40
N VAL A 4 18.22 -3.01 -10.81
CA VAL A 4 18.69 -1.62 -10.91
C VAL A 4 18.96 -1.05 -9.52
N THR A 5 19.87 -0.09 -9.41
CA THR A 5 20.08 0.67 -8.18
C THR A 5 18.95 1.68 -7.95
N VAL A 6 18.82 2.21 -6.73
CA VAL A 6 17.85 3.28 -6.43
C VAL A 6 18.02 4.47 -7.35
N ALA A 7 19.27 4.93 -7.59
CA ALA A 7 19.54 6.06 -8.47
C ALA A 7 19.11 5.78 -9.93
N GLN A 8 19.31 4.56 -10.42
CA GLN A 8 18.84 4.15 -11.74
C GLN A 8 17.32 4.11 -11.81
N MET A 9 16.64 3.64 -10.76
CA MET A 9 15.17 3.63 -10.71
C MET A 9 14.61 5.05 -10.76
N VAL A 10 15.15 5.97 -9.95
CA VAL A 10 14.76 7.40 -9.99
C VAL A 10 14.95 7.98 -11.39
N GLY A 11 16.07 7.68 -12.07
CA GLY A 11 16.29 8.13 -13.44
C GLY A 11 15.28 7.56 -14.45
N ILE A 12 14.88 6.30 -14.28
CA ILE A 12 13.86 5.65 -15.12
C ILE A 12 12.49 6.31 -14.91
N GLU A 13 12.11 6.55 -13.66
CA GLU A 13 10.85 7.21 -13.30
C GLU A 13 10.77 8.63 -13.88
N GLN A 14 11.86 9.42 -13.74
CA GLN A 14 11.93 10.75 -14.32
C GLN A 14 11.83 10.74 -15.85
N ALA A 15 12.49 9.78 -16.50
CA ALA A 15 12.40 9.64 -17.96
C ALA A 15 10.98 9.21 -18.40
N ALA A 16 10.31 8.36 -17.64
CA ALA A 16 8.94 7.95 -17.91
C ALA A 16 7.96 9.13 -17.73
N ASP A 17 8.12 9.92 -16.69
CA ASP A 17 7.31 11.12 -16.45
C ASP A 17 7.47 12.13 -17.58
N ALA A 18 8.69 12.40 -18.01
CA ALA A 18 9.00 13.26 -19.17
C ALA A 18 8.42 12.72 -20.50
N ALA A 19 8.23 11.41 -20.60
CA ALA A 19 7.60 10.76 -21.75
C ALA A 19 6.05 10.72 -21.66
N GLY A 20 5.46 11.33 -20.62
CA GLY A 20 4.01 11.43 -20.43
C GLY A 20 3.38 10.35 -19.54
N HIS A 21 4.20 9.53 -18.89
CA HIS A 21 3.75 8.60 -17.85
C HIS A 21 3.91 9.25 -16.48
N SER A 22 2.91 9.99 -16.02
CA SER A 22 2.98 10.73 -14.76
C SER A 22 3.28 9.80 -13.57
N TYR A 23 3.91 10.37 -12.53
CA TYR A 23 4.15 9.63 -11.27
C TYR A 23 2.87 9.02 -10.70
N ASP A 24 1.74 9.72 -10.77
CA ASP A 24 0.45 9.20 -10.32
C ASP A 24 0.01 7.97 -11.14
N SER A 25 0.19 7.99 -12.47
CA SER A 25 -0.15 6.85 -13.30
C SER A 25 0.76 5.64 -13.07
N MET A 26 2.05 5.89 -12.81
CA MET A 26 3.01 4.84 -12.46
C MET A 26 2.68 4.21 -11.10
N MET A 27 2.36 5.04 -10.10
CA MET A 27 1.93 4.61 -8.77
C MET A 27 0.64 3.79 -8.82
N GLU A 28 -0.33 4.23 -9.61
CA GLU A 28 -1.59 3.50 -9.84
C GLU A 28 -1.34 2.11 -10.42
N LEU A 29 -0.48 1.99 -11.42
CA LEU A 29 -0.11 0.71 -12.03
C LEU A 29 0.67 -0.19 -11.06
N ALA A 30 1.62 0.38 -10.31
CA ALA A 30 2.42 -0.36 -9.33
C ALA A 30 1.53 -0.92 -8.22
N GLY A 31 0.74 -0.09 -7.56
CA GLY A 31 -0.15 -0.52 -6.48
C GLY A 31 -1.20 -1.54 -6.93
N ARG A 32 -1.79 -1.35 -8.12
CA ARG A 32 -2.69 -2.34 -8.71
C ARG A 32 -2.00 -3.68 -8.96
N SER A 33 -0.75 -3.65 -9.42
CA SER A 33 0.03 -4.86 -9.69
C SER A 33 0.36 -5.61 -8.40
N VAL A 34 0.68 -4.87 -7.32
CA VAL A 34 0.88 -5.43 -5.98
C VAL A 34 -0.40 -6.09 -5.48
N ALA A 35 -1.54 -5.40 -5.55
CA ALA A 35 -2.83 -5.96 -5.15
C ALA A 35 -3.17 -7.25 -5.94
N ALA A 36 -2.90 -7.28 -7.25
CA ALA A 36 -3.11 -8.46 -8.08
C ALA A 36 -2.16 -9.62 -7.69
N ALA A 37 -0.93 -9.31 -7.31
CA ALA A 37 0.02 -10.32 -6.81
C ALA A 37 -0.43 -10.90 -5.48
N ILE A 38 -0.89 -10.06 -4.55
CA ILE A 38 -1.45 -10.47 -3.26
C ILE A 38 -2.63 -11.41 -3.48
N ARG A 39 -3.57 -11.03 -4.34
CA ARG A 39 -4.74 -11.86 -4.64
C ARG A 39 -4.34 -13.24 -5.16
N ARG A 40 -3.40 -13.33 -6.07
CA ARG A 40 -2.89 -14.62 -6.58
C ARG A 40 -2.17 -15.44 -5.51
N HIS A 41 -1.41 -14.77 -4.64
CA HIS A 41 -0.65 -15.45 -3.58
C HIS A 41 -1.58 -16.06 -2.51
N MET A 42 -2.69 -15.41 -2.24
CA MET A 42 -3.67 -15.84 -1.24
C MET A 42 -4.78 -16.74 -1.83
N GLU A 43 -4.57 -17.34 -3.00
CA GLU A 43 -5.53 -18.30 -3.56
C GLU A 43 -5.47 -19.68 -2.84
N PRO A 44 -6.62 -20.34 -2.60
CA PRO A 44 -7.96 -19.85 -2.88
C PRO A 44 -8.28 -18.59 -2.09
N TRP A 45 -8.78 -17.57 -2.80
CA TRP A 45 -9.10 -16.28 -2.21
C TRP A 45 -10.25 -16.42 -1.21
N THR A 46 -9.91 -16.60 0.06
CA THR A 46 -10.90 -16.66 1.14
C THR A 46 -11.09 -15.30 1.76
N SER A 47 -12.30 -14.91 2.07
CA SER A 47 -12.61 -13.62 2.70
C SER A 47 -12.12 -13.49 4.15
N THR A 48 -11.54 -14.55 4.71
CA THR A 48 -11.06 -14.59 6.10
C THR A 48 -9.60 -14.17 6.25
N GLY A 49 -8.80 -14.23 5.18
CA GLY A 49 -7.40 -13.85 5.24
C GLY A 49 -7.22 -12.34 5.39
N SER A 50 -6.47 -11.92 6.41
CA SER A 50 -6.21 -10.50 6.70
C SER A 50 -4.92 -10.02 6.06
N VAL A 51 -4.94 -8.77 5.56
CA VAL A 51 -3.77 -8.10 4.97
C VAL A 51 -3.43 -6.86 5.80
N VAL A 52 -2.16 -6.71 6.14
CA VAL A 52 -1.62 -5.50 6.73
C VAL A 52 -0.69 -4.82 5.74
N VAL A 53 -0.93 -3.55 5.45
CA VAL A 53 -0.11 -2.74 4.55
C VAL A 53 0.66 -1.72 5.39
N LEU A 54 1.98 -1.80 5.37
CA LEU A 54 2.88 -0.86 6.03
C LEU A 54 3.18 0.29 5.08
N VAL A 55 2.89 1.50 5.49
CA VAL A 55 2.93 2.69 4.62
C VAL A 55 3.91 3.72 5.17
N GLY A 56 5.02 3.90 4.47
CA GLY A 56 6.00 4.93 4.74
C GLY A 56 5.66 6.29 4.10
N PRO A 57 6.52 7.31 4.30
CA PRO A 57 6.26 8.68 3.81
C PRO A 57 6.52 8.86 2.31
N GLY A 58 7.27 7.95 1.66
CA GLY A 58 7.69 8.06 0.26
C GLY A 58 6.69 7.48 -0.75
N ASN A 59 7.11 7.43 -2.03
CA ASN A 59 6.31 6.91 -3.15
C ASN A 59 5.92 5.45 -2.95
N ASN A 60 6.82 4.62 -2.41
CA ASN A 60 6.51 3.22 -2.09
C ASN A 60 5.32 3.09 -1.13
N GLY A 61 5.21 3.99 -0.14
CA GLY A 61 4.01 4.07 0.71
C GLY A 61 2.75 4.44 -0.07
N GLY A 62 2.87 5.29 -1.10
CA GLY A 62 1.79 5.59 -2.03
C GLY A 62 1.34 4.35 -2.80
N ASP A 63 2.27 3.55 -3.33
CA ASP A 63 1.98 2.26 -3.97
C ASP A 63 1.21 1.32 -3.03
N GLY A 64 1.60 1.29 -1.74
CA GLY A 64 0.91 0.53 -0.70
C GLY A 64 -0.54 0.99 -0.47
N LEU A 65 -0.78 2.31 -0.43
CA LEU A 65 -2.14 2.87 -0.31
C LEU A 65 -3.01 2.50 -1.53
N VAL A 66 -2.45 2.60 -2.74
CA VAL A 66 -3.14 2.17 -3.96
C VAL A 66 -3.47 0.67 -3.90
N ALA A 67 -2.52 -0.16 -3.46
CA ALA A 67 -2.75 -1.60 -3.30
C ALA A 67 -3.87 -1.88 -2.29
N ALA A 68 -3.86 -1.23 -1.12
CA ALA A 68 -4.91 -1.37 -0.10
C ALA A 68 -6.28 -1.00 -0.65
N ARG A 69 -6.37 0.09 -1.42
CA ARG A 69 -7.59 0.53 -2.09
C ARG A 69 -8.13 -0.52 -3.06
N TYR A 70 -7.28 -1.09 -3.92
CA TYR A 70 -7.70 -2.14 -4.85
C TYR A 70 -8.15 -3.41 -4.15
N LEU A 71 -7.45 -3.84 -3.10
CA LEU A 71 -7.86 -5.00 -2.31
C LEU A 71 -9.25 -4.82 -1.72
N ARG A 72 -9.56 -3.63 -1.17
CA ARG A 72 -10.90 -3.30 -0.65
C ARG A 72 -11.95 -3.25 -1.76
N GLN A 73 -11.63 -2.68 -2.91
CA GLN A 73 -12.57 -2.56 -4.04
C GLN A 73 -12.90 -3.94 -4.67
N TRP A 74 -11.95 -4.87 -4.65
CA TRP A 74 -12.16 -6.21 -5.20
C TRP A 74 -12.85 -7.18 -4.23
N ASP A 75 -12.76 -6.92 -2.93
CA ASP A 75 -13.39 -7.70 -1.89
C ASP A 75 -13.61 -6.82 -0.65
N ASP A 76 -14.83 -6.33 -0.49
CA ASP A 76 -15.22 -5.44 0.60
C ASP A 76 -15.28 -6.14 1.97
N HIS A 77 -15.30 -7.46 2.00
CA HIS A 77 -15.31 -8.26 3.22
C HIS A 77 -13.91 -8.60 3.73
N ARG A 78 -12.88 -8.46 2.89
CA ARG A 78 -11.50 -8.76 3.30
C ARG A 78 -10.98 -7.75 4.32
N PRO A 79 -10.47 -8.23 5.46
CA PRO A 79 -9.80 -7.36 6.42
C PRO A 79 -8.50 -6.82 5.82
N VAL A 80 -8.47 -5.53 5.49
CA VAL A 80 -7.27 -4.81 5.05
C VAL A 80 -7.06 -3.68 6.04
N ASN A 81 -5.90 -3.68 6.69
CA ASN A 81 -5.50 -2.66 7.65
C ASN A 81 -4.28 -1.91 7.11
N VAL A 82 -4.23 -0.62 7.31
CA VAL A 82 -3.12 0.24 6.93
C VAL A 82 -2.44 0.76 8.18
N TYR A 83 -1.12 0.62 8.25
CA TYR A 83 -0.31 1.18 9.32
C TYR A 83 0.67 2.21 8.75
N CYS A 84 0.50 3.48 9.15
CA CYS A 84 1.27 4.60 8.63
C CYS A 84 2.45 4.95 9.53
N TRP A 85 3.66 4.90 8.96
CA TRP A 85 4.90 5.35 9.58
C TRP A 85 5.34 6.68 8.96
N LYS A 86 5.38 7.75 9.76
CA LYS A 86 5.82 9.10 9.33
C LYS A 86 5.10 9.63 8.08
N ARG A 87 3.90 9.14 7.80
CA ARG A 87 3.03 9.67 6.77
C ARG A 87 1.89 10.42 7.44
N THR A 88 1.75 11.68 7.11
CA THR A 88 0.69 12.53 7.65
C THR A 88 -0.39 12.75 6.59
N PRO A 89 -1.66 12.86 7.00
CA PRO A 89 -2.71 13.37 6.13
C PRO A 89 -2.33 14.75 5.58
N GLY A 90 -2.68 15.03 4.35
CA GLY A 90 -2.39 16.28 3.67
C GLY A 90 -2.89 16.18 2.24
N ASP A 91 -2.20 16.78 1.29
CA ASP A 91 -2.52 16.66 -0.14
C ASP A 91 -2.09 15.27 -0.67
N ASP A 92 -2.73 14.22 -0.15
CA ASP A 92 -2.47 12.82 -0.51
C ASP A 92 -3.77 12.15 -0.92
N ALA A 93 -4.06 12.21 -2.21
CA ALA A 93 -5.28 11.64 -2.79
C ALA A 93 -5.42 10.12 -2.56
N ASN A 94 -4.30 9.38 -2.46
CA ASN A 94 -4.33 7.94 -2.19
C ASN A 94 -4.68 7.66 -0.74
N TYR A 95 -4.17 8.48 0.19
CA TYR A 95 -4.55 8.41 1.60
C TYR A 95 -6.06 8.71 1.78
N ASP A 96 -6.52 9.79 1.17
CA ASP A 96 -7.94 10.18 1.22
C ASP A 96 -8.86 9.10 0.66
N ALA A 97 -8.48 8.49 -0.45
CA ALA A 97 -9.24 7.39 -1.06
C ALA A 97 -9.36 6.17 -0.14
N VAL A 98 -8.29 5.81 0.57
CA VAL A 98 -8.29 4.72 1.56
C VAL A 98 -9.24 5.05 2.71
N GLN A 99 -9.23 6.29 3.21
CA GLN A 99 -10.15 6.73 4.26
C GLN A 99 -11.61 6.73 3.80
N GLN A 100 -11.89 7.22 2.59
CA GLN A 100 -13.25 7.23 2.02
C GLN A 100 -13.83 5.83 1.86
N LEU A 101 -13.00 4.82 1.62
CA LEU A 101 -13.40 3.42 1.57
C LEU A 101 -13.56 2.77 2.96
N GLY A 102 -13.34 3.52 4.03
CA GLY A 102 -13.48 3.05 5.41
C GLY A 102 -12.47 2.00 5.83
N LEU A 103 -11.27 1.97 5.21
CA LEU A 103 -10.20 1.10 5.69
C LEU A 103 -9.71 1.60 7.04
N PRO A 104 -9.44 0.68 8.00
CA PRO A 104 -8.76 1.04 9.24
C PRO A 104 -7.35 1.56 8.95
N VAL A 105 -7.06 2.77 9.41
CA VAL A 105 -5.73 3.38 9.31
C VAL A 105 -5.25 3.69 10.72
N ILE A 106 -4.09 3.16 11.09
CA ILE A 106 -3.42 3.41 12.35
C ILE A 106 -2.14 4.18 12.08
N HIS A 107 -1.90 5.24 12.83
CA HIS A 107 -0.66 6.01 12.74
C HIS A 107 0.31 5.60 13.85
N ALA A 108 1.58 5.43 13.51
CA ALA A 108 2.63 5.13 14.48
C ALA A 108 2.75 6.20 15.59
N ALA A 109 2.37 7.44 15.29
CA ALA A 109 2.32 8.53 16.28
C ALA A 109 1.31 8.27 17.41
N ASP A 110 0.23 7.54 17.11
CA ASP A 110 -0.83 7.18 18.05
C ASP A 110 -0.59 5.79 18.70
N ASP A 111 0.50 5.13 18.33
CA ASP A 111 0.91 3.80 18.82
C ASP A 111 2.37 3.79 19.30
N PRO A 112 2.74 4.59 20.31
CA PRO A 112 4.13 4.83 20.70
C PRO A 112 4.87 3.58 21.20
N GLN A 113 4.15 2.54 21.62
CA GLN A 113 4.70 1.25 22.04
C GLN A 113 4.55 0.15 21.00
N PHE A 114 4.06 0.48 19.80
CA PHE A 114 3.77 -0.47 18.72
C PHE A 114 2.86 -1.65 19.11
N ALA A 115 2.01 -1.46 20.12
CA ALA A 115 1.11 -2.51 20.60
C ALA A 115 0.04 -2.85 19.57
N GLN A 116 -0.51 -1.83 18.89
CA GLN A 116 -1.47 -2.04 17.80
C GLN A 116 -0.79 -2.68 16.60
N LEU A 117 0.41 -2.22 16.23
CA LEU A 117 1.20 -2.84 15.15
C LEU A 117 1.48 -4.31 15.45
N ALA A 118 1.92 -4.63 16.65
CA ALA A 118 2.19 -6.02 17.06
C ALA A 118 0.93 -6.90 16.94
N GLY A 119 -0.23 -6.38 17.36
CA GLY A 119 -1.50 -7.07 17.21
C GLY A 119 -1.88 -7.31 15.76
N LEU A 120 -1.72 -6.30 14.90
CA LEU A 120 -1.97 -6.42 13.46
C LEU A 120 -1.07 -7.48 12.81
N ILE A 121 0.24 -7.43 13.07
CA ILE A 121 1.22 -8.37 12.50
C ILE A 121 0.94 -9.80 12.96
N THR A 122 0.60 -9.99 14.24
CA THR A 122 0.31 -11.32 14.79
C THR A 122 -0.95 -11.94 14.16
N GLY A 123 -1.93 -11.11 13.83
CA GLY A 123 -3.19 -11.55 13.22
C GLY A 123 -3.21 -11.52 11.68
N ALA A 124 -2.13 -11.09 11.04
CA ALA A 124 -2.08 -10.97 9.60
C ALA A 124 -1.73 -12.30 8.93
N ASP A 125 -2.43 -12.63 7.84
CA ASP A 125 -2.05 -13.72 6.94
C ASP A 125 -1.01 -13.25 5.91
N LEU A 126 -0.99 -11.95 5.62
CA LEU A 126 -0.02 -11.35 4.72
C LEU A 126 0.31 -9.91 5.15
N ILE A 127 1.59 -9.59 5.08
CA ILE A 127 2.12 -8.24 5.33
C ILE A 127 2.72 -7.73 4.03
N VAL A 128 2.39 -6.50 3.70
CA VAL A 128 2.91 -5.74 2.55
C VAL A 128 3.75 -4.59 3.09
N ASP A 129 5.01 -4.52 2.65
CA ASP A 129 5.97 -3.46 3.00
C ASP A 129 6.50 -2.78 1.73
#